data_11db75dec3e393a25814e0799beea79f
#
_entry.id   11db75dec3e393a25814e0799beea79f
#
_cell.length_a   1.000
_cell.length_b   1.000
_cell.length_c   1.000
_cell.angle_alpha   90.00
_cell.angle_beta   90.00
_cell.angle_gamma   90.00
#
_symmetry.space_group_name_H-M   'P 1'
#
loop_
_entity.id
_entity.type
_entity.pdbx_description
1 polymer ?
#
loop_
_entity_poly.entity_id
_entity_poly.type
_entity_poly.pdbx_seq_one_letter_code
_entity_poly.pdbx_strand_id
1 'polypeptide(L)'
;TCATAQNGKFPTSGVSADSIQTEKDSIKANQEAEIKADKEAEIQAVTVTGHRPMYKMRNDALVTRVRNTPLAKEPTLEDVLRHIPGMKQTADGTLEVNGLGAPIIYLNDKKATSAELAHLDVKLIDEIELITTPGAKYDATTGAVLRILTRRTDEGIFGKMQVYDKLSEVNTNHEELTLGWVTKKISLTGFYGYTDNRYNVHQPQEALVRAKDGEYLFGTDRHGKNKANYNATELNFDWLISKQHEVGIQWEGLWLNGGRSEKQQQYYRYPNPAGEDTNSEMKLSDADGEMKYFDAESQQWGHQRSHHFNLFHLAKWS
;
A
#
# COMPACT_ATOMS: atom_id res chain seq x y z
N THR A 1 84.73 44.85 -22.37
CA THR A 1 86.02 44.28 -21.90
C THR A 1 85.92 42.73 -21.98
N CYS A 2 86.90 42.24 -22.79
CA CYS A 2 87.17 40.83 -23.05
C CYS A 2 87.32 39.98 -21.79
N ALA A 3 86.85 38.71 -21.86
CA ALA A 3 87.58 37.60 -21.16
C ALA A 3 87.15 36.24 -21.86
N THR A 4 88.13 35.82 -22.60
CA THR A 4 88.67 34.51 -22.97
C THR A 4 87.90 33.23 -22.61
N ALA A 5 87.69 32.39 -23.62
CA ALA A 5 87.31 31.01 -23.58
C ALA A 5 88.40 30.11 -22.99
N GLN A 6 88.01 29.11 -22.19
CA GLN A 6 88.79 27.93 -21.91
C GLN A 6 88.08 26.66 -22.26
N ASN A 7 88.69 25.92 -23.16
CA ASN A 7 88.32 24.58 -23.57
C ASN A 7 88.47 23.57 -22.41
N GLY A 8 87.37 22.94 -22.01
CA GLY A 8 87.37 21.76 -21.13
C GLY A 8 86.95 20.54 -21.90
N LYS A 9 87.86 19.63 -22.14
CA LYS A 9 87.66 18.29 -22.71
C LYS A 9 86.72 17.49 -21.82
N PHE A 10 85.59 17.03 -22.31
CA PHE A 10 84.73 16.04 -21.66
C PHE A 10 85.27 14.64 -22.00
N PRO A 11 85.39 13.70 -21.04
CA PRO A 11 85.71 12.33 -21.34
C PRO A 11 84.47 11.64 -21.88
N THR A 12 84.55 11.05 -23.06
CA THR A 12 83.60 10.12 -23.62
C THR A 12 83.75 8.77 -22.92
N SER A 13 82.89 8.51 -21.91
CA SER A 13 82.71 7.17 -21.38
C SER A 13 81.82 6.39 -22.36
N GLY A 14 82.39 5.41 -23.02
CA GLY A 14 81.68 4.48 -23.93
C GLY A 14 80.66 3.67 -23.09
N VAL A 15 79.39 3.87 -23.35
CA VAL A 15 78.33 2.99 -22.88
C VAL A 15 78.32 1.78 -23.76
N SER A 16 78.62 0.60 -23.19
CA SER A 16 78.62 -0.71 -23.92
C SER A 16 77.22 -0.99 -24.47
N ALA A 17 77.13 -1.48 -25.66
CA ALA A 17 75.91 -1.88 -26.36
C ALA A 17 75.04 -2.85 -25.51
N ASP A 18 75.68 -3.69 -24.71
CA ASP A 18 75.04 -4.63 -23.78
C ASP A 18 74.22 -3.96 -22.69
N SER A 19 74.69 -2.81 -22.17
CA SER A 19 73.97 -2.04 -21.13
C SER A 19 72.67 -1.47 -21.63
N ILE A 20 72.64 -1.01 -22.89
CA ILE A 20 71.45 -0.44 -23.55
C ILE A 20 70.40 -1.55 -23.84
N GLN A 21 70.86 -2.76 -24.19
CA GLN A 21 69.97 -3.90 -24.47
C GLN A 21 69.30 -4.40 -23.20
N THR A 22 70.04 -4.50 -22.08
CA THR A 22 69.50 -4.94 -20.80
C THR A 22 68.48 -3.93 -20.23
N GLU A 23 68.68 -2.64 -20.44
CA GLU A 23 67.76 -1.57 -20.01
C GLU A 23 66.47 -1.60 -20.85
N LYS A 24 66.58 -1.82 -22.17
CA LYS A 24 65.42 -1.98 -23.05
C LYS A 24 64.57 -3.22 -22.73
N ASP A 25 65.21 -4.33 -22.43
CA ASP A 25 64.49 -5.57 -22.05
C ASP A 25 63.81 -5.44 -20.67
N SER A 26 64.41 -4.73 -19.73
CA SER A 26 63.84 -4.41 -18.44
C SER A 26 62.63 -3.47 -18.56
N ILE A 27 62.68 -2.44 -19.43
CA ILE A 27 61.57 -1.51 -19.68
C ILE A 27 60.42 -2.27 -20.36
N LYS A 28 60.72 -3.16 -21.30
CA LYS A 28 59.71 -3.96 -21.99
C LYS A 28 59.01 -4.95 -21.06
N ALA A 29 59.75 -5.61 -20.19
CA ALA A 29 59.20 -6.52 -19.17
C ALA A 29 58.30 -5.77 -18.16
N ASN A 30 58.66 -4.56 -17.74
CA ASN A 30 57.84 -3.74 -16.84
C ASN A 30 56.57 -3.25 -17.55
N GLN A 31 56.64 -2.83 -18.81
CA GLN A 31 55.44 -2.42 -19.57
C GLN A 31 54.50 -3.60 -19.83
N GLU A 32 54.99 -4.80 -20.12
CA GLU A 32 54.17 -6.01 -20.28
C GLU A 32 53.54 -6.46 -18.94
N ALA A 33 54.21 -6.26 -17.82
CA ALA A 33 53.69 -6.51 -16.47
C ALA A 33 52.60 -5.50 -16.07
N GLU A 34 52.77 -4.23 -16.38
CA GLU A 34 51.80 -3.18 -16.15
C GLU A 34 50.50 -3.38 -16.98
N ILE A 35 50.68 -3.71 -18.27
CA ILE A 35 49.54 -4.02 -19.16
C ILE A 35 48.78 -5.29 -18.72
N LYS A 36 49.48 -6.29 -18.17
CA LYS A 36 48.82 -7.47 -17.58
C LYS A 36 48.06 -7.14 -16.30
N ALA A 37 48.65 -6.34 -15.41
CA ALA A 37 48.02 -5.92 -14.18
C ALA A 37 46.76 -5.06 -14.44
N ASP A 38 46.79 -4.15 -15.40
CA ASP A 38 45.64 -3.36 -15.82
C ASP A 38 44.54 -4.22 -16.45
N LYS A 39 44.87 -5.20 -17.27
CA LYS A 39 43.91 -6.15 -17.85
C LYS A 39 43.28 -7.07 -16.79
N GLU A 40 44.04 -7.54 -15.80
CA GLU A 40 43.53 -8.35 -14.71
C GLU A 40 42.66 -7.51 -13.77
N ALA A 41 42.98 -6.23 -13.52
CA ALA A 41 42.16 -5.29 -12.75
C ALA A 41 40.84 -4.95 -13.49
N GLU A 42 40.87 -4.79 -14.82
CA GLU A 42 39.68 -4.50 -15.63
C GLU A 42 38.74 -5.72 -15.70
N ILE A 43 39.25 -6.94 -15.67
CA ILE A 43 38.43 -8.18 -15.65
C ILE A 43 37.81 -8.42 -14.29
N GLN A 44 38.39 -7.96 -13.17
CA GLN A 44 37.77 -8.06 -11.83
C GLN A 44 36.65 -7.05 -11.59
N ALA A 45 36.54 -5.99 -12.39
CA ALA A 45 35.54 -4.92 -12.22
C ALA A 45 34.17 -5.20 -12.87
N VAL A 46 34.02 -6.27 -13.64
CA VAL A 46 32.71 -6.64 -14.22
C VAL A 46 31.99 -7.64 -13.31
N THR A 47 31.62 -7.20 -12.12
CA THR A 47 30.59 -7.88 -11.39
C THR A 47 29.26 -7.55 -12.07
N VAL A 48 28.80 -8.40 -12.96
CA VAL A 48 27.43 -8.35 -13.50
C VAL A 48 26.49 -8.67 -12.34
N THR A 49 26.10 -7.68 -11.58
CA THR A 49 24.98 -7.75 -10.67
C THR A 49 23.74 -7.87 -11.55
N GLY A 50 23.39 -9.09 -11.89
CA GLY A 50 22.13 -9.41 -12.57
C GLY A 50 20.99 -8.95 -11.67
N HIS A 51 20.42 -7.78 -11.94
CA HIS A 51 19.20 -7.36 -11.29
C HIS A 51 18.10 -8.32 -11.73
N ARG A 52 17.64 -9.13 -10.79
CA ARG A 52 16.47 -9.97 -11.05
C ARG A 52 15.31 -9.04 -11.38
N PRO A 53 14.55 -9.29 -12.47
CA PRO A 53 13.45 -8.41 -12.86
C PRO A 53 12.42 -8.31 -11.73
N MET A 54 11.89 -7.11 -11.52
CA MET A 54 10.86 -6.84 -10.52
C MET A 54 9.54 -7.54 -10.88
N TYR A 55 9.22 -7.60 -12.17
CA TYR A 55 8.03 -8.26 -12.70
C TYR A 55 8.42 -9.47 -13.53
N LYS A 56 7.72 -10.59 -13.34
CA LYS A 56 7.94 -11.83 -14.07
C LYS A 56 6.62 -12.59 -14.26
N MET A 57 6.39 -13.13 -15.43
CA MET A 57 5.32 -14.12 -15.63
C MET A 57 5.79 -15.49 -15.16
N ARG A 58 4.97 -16.14 -14.34
CA ARG A 58 5.17 -17.53 -13.89
C ARG A 58 3.84 -18.28 -14.07
N ASN A 59 3.79 -19.18 -15.06
CA ASN A 59 2.54 -19.80 -15.49
C ASN A 59 1.52 -18.71 -15.82
N ASP A 60 0.33 -18.72 -15.19
CA ASP A 60 -0.76 -17.76 -15.42
C ASP A 60 -0.75 -16.59 -14.42
N ALA A 61 0.33 -16.43 -13.66
CA ALA A 61 0.47 -15.38 -12.65
C ALA A 61 1.51 -14.34 -13.05
N LEU A 62 1.16 -13.07 -12.87
CA LEU A 62 2.12 -11.97 -12.85
C LEU A 62 2.76 -11.90 -11.46
N VAL A 63 4.01 -12.28 -11.36
CA VAL A 63 4.79 -12.21 -10.11
C VAL A 63 5.50 -10.88 -10.01
N THR A 64 5.18 -10.15 -8.97
CA THR A 64 5.84 -8.90 -8.58
C THR A 64 6.72 -9.18 -7.38
N ARG A 65 8.02 -8.99 -7.52
CA ARG A 65 8.95 -9.10 -6.40
C ARG A 65 8.94 -7.82 -5.59
N VAL A 66 8.70 -7.94 -4.29
CA VAL A 66 8.76 -6.82 -3.34
C VAL A 66 10.13 -6.76 -2.68
N ARG A 67 10.63 -7.89 -2.21
CA ARG A 67 11.91 -7.98 -1.52
C ARG A 67 13.09 -7.49 -2.37
N ASN A 68 13.95 -6.67 -1.77
CA ASN A 68 15.12 -6.07 -2.40
C ASN A 68 14.78 -5.22 -3.64
N THR A 69 13.59 -4.65 -3.68
CA THR A 69 13.15 -3.68 -4.68
C THR A 69 12.73 -2.38 -4.00
N PRO A 70 12.53 -1.29 -4.75
CA PRO A 70 11.98 -0.05 -4.19
C PRO A 70 10.63 -0.25 -3.49
N LEU A 71 9.82 -1.21 -3.91
CA LEU A 71 8.51 -1.52 -3.32
C LEU A 71 8.59 -1.92 -1.84
N ALA A 72 9.71 -2.49 -1.39
CA ALA A 72 9.91 -2.82 0.03
C ALA A 72 10.02 -1.59 0.95
N LYS A 73 10.12 -0.39 0.38
CA LYS A 73 10.18 0.88 1.11
C LYS A 73 8.83 1.59 1.20
N GLU A 74 7.82 1.08 0.51
CA GLU A 74 6.48 1.65 0.57
C GLU A 74 5.92 1.52 1.99
N PRO A 75 5.19 2.54 2.48
CA PRO A 75 4.69 2.56 3.85
C PRO A 75 3.57 1.55 4.09
N THR A 76 2.76 1.26 3.09
CA THR A 76 1.59 0.38 3.21
C THR A 76 1.53 -0.68 2.11
N LEU A 77 0.80 -1.75 2.39
CA LEU A 77 0.50 -2.77 1.37
C LEU A 77 -0.26 -2.16 0.18
N GLU A 78 -1.18 -1.26 0.43
CA GLU A 78 -1.95 -0.59 -0.64
C GLU A 78 -1.05 0.18 -1.60
N ASP A 79 -0.03 0.86 -1.09
CA ASP A 79 0.94 1.57 -1.92
C ASP A 79 1.73 0.59 -2.81
N VAL A 80 2.11 -0.56 -2.28
CA VAL A 80 2.74 -1.63 -3.07
C VAL A 80 1.80 -2.14 -4.17
N LEU A 81 0.53 -2.39 -3.82
CA LEU A 81 -0.46 -2.93 -4.75
C LEU A 81 -0.76 -1.98 -5.91
N ARG A 82 -0.72 -0.67 -5.70
CA ARG A 82 -0.86 0.33 -6.78
C ARG A 82 0.21 0.23 -7.85
N HIS A 83 1.39 -0.27 -7.51
CA HIS A 83 2.50 -0.44 -8.44
C HIS A 83 2.46 -1.76 -9.21
N ILE A 84 1.52 -2.65 -8.90
CA ILE A 84 1.38 -3.93 -9.62
C ILE A 84 0.70 -3.68 -10.97
N PRO A 85 1.32 -4.07 -12.10
CA PRO A 85 0.70 -3.97 -13.40
C PRO A 85 -0.65 -4.70 -13.44
N GLY A 86 -1.69 -4.05 -13.94
CA GLY A 86 -3.05 -4.59 -13.98
C GLY A 86 -3.92 -4.25 -12.77
N MET A 87 -3.36 -3.65 -11.73
CA MET A 87 -4.13 -3.08 -10.61
C MET A 87 -4.47 -1.61 -10.88
N LYS A 88 -5.62 -1.18 -10.42
CA LYS A 88 -6.04 0.22 -10.43
C LYS A 88 -6.76 0.56 -9.13
N GLN A 89 -6.73 1.82 -8.75
CA GLN A 89 -7.55 2.34 -7.65
C GLN A 89 -8.77 3.05 -8.23
N THR A 90 -9.94 2.73 -7.71
CA THR A 90 -11.20 3.38 -8.05
C THR A 90 -11.34 4.72 -7.32
N ALA A 91 -12.32 5.54 -7.69
CA ALA A 91 -12.53 6.85 -7.08
C ALA A 91 -12.87 6.80 -5.58
N ASP A 92 -13.43 5.69 -5.11
CA ASP A 92 -13.73 5.41 -3.70
C ASP A 92 -12.55 4.86 -2.91
N GLY A 93 -11.38 4.69 -3.57
CA GLY A 93 -10.16 4.19 -2.94
C GLY A 93 -9.97 2.68 -2.99
N THR A 94 -10.95 1.92 -3.49
CA THR A 94 -10.87 0.47 -3.60
C THR A 94 -9.85 0.05 -4.66
N LEU A 95 -9.07 -0.98 -4.39
CA LEU A 95 -8.14 -1.57 -5.35
C LEU A 95 -8.82 -2.68 -6.15
N GLU A 96 -8.77 -2.56 -7.47
CA GLU A 96 -9.34 -3.50 -8.41
C GLU A 96 -8.34 -3.98 -9.45
N VAL A 97 -8.58 -5.18 -9.96
CA VAL A 97 -7.89 -5.69 -11.15
C VAL A 97 -8.66 -5.24 -12.39
N ASN A 98 -7.95 -4.73 -13.39
CA ASN A 98 -8.57 -4.19 -14.61
C ASN A 98 -9.58 -5.17 -15.24
N GLY A 99 -10.86 -4.78 -15.23
CA GLY A 99 -11.95 -5.57 -15.83
C GLY A 99 -12.43 -6.77 -15.02
N LEU A 100 -11.83 -7.06 -13.86
CA LEU A 100 -12.15 -8.25 -13.04
C LEU A 100 -12.69 -7.90 -11.65
N GLY A 101 -12.74 -6.60 -11.29
CA GLY A 101 -13.17 -6.15 -9.98
C GLY A 101 -12.12 -6.35 -8.87
N ALA A 102 -12.56 -6.31 -7.61
CA ALA A 102 -11.69 -6.49 -6.46
C ALA A 102 -11.19 -7.94 -6.36
N PRO A 103 -9.88 -8.19 -6.24
CA PRO A 103 -9.34 -9.54 -6.11
C PRO A 103 -9.60 -10.11 -4.72
N ILE A 104 -9.73 -11.44 -4.62
CA ILE A 104 -9.61 -12.11 -3.33
C ILE A 104 -8.13 -12.25 -3.00
N ILE A 105 -7.76 -11.86 -1.77
CA ILE A 105 -6.37 -11.85 -1.33
C ILE A 105 -6.09 -13.09 -0.47
N TYR A 106 -5.00 -13.77 -0.79
CA TYR A 106 -4.46 -14.88 -0.04
C TYR A 106 -3.09 -14.51 0.53
N LEU A 107 -2.91 -14.74 1.82
CA LEU A 107 -1.64 -14.59 2.52
C LEU A 107 -1.08 -15.98 2.81
N ASN A 108 0.06 -16.33 2.22
CA ASN A 108 0.71 -17.65 2.38
C ASN A 108 -0.26 -18.84 2.18
N ASP A 109 -1.07 -18.79 1.10
CA ASP A 109 -2.08 -19.81 0.75
C ASP A 109 -3.37 -19.82 1.60
N LYS A 110 -3.49 -18.96 2.60
CA LYS A 110 -4.69 -18.76 3.42
C LYS A 110 -5.43 -17.50 2.96
N LYS A 111 -6.76 -17.56 2.86
CA LYS A 111 -7.56 -16.36 2.57
C LYS A 111 -7.33 -15.34 3.67
N ALA A 112 -6.86 -14.15 3.29
CA ALA A 112 -6.53 -13.10 4.22
C ALA A 112 -7.76 -12.33 4.67
N THR A 113 -7.76 -11.89 5.91
CA THR A 113 -8.73 -10.94 6.45
C THR A 113 -8.31 -9.50 6.18
N SER A 114 -9.25 -8.57 6.25
CA SER A 114 -8.92 -7.15 6.10
C SER A 114 -7.97 -6.67 7.20
N ALA A 115 -8.10 -7.19 8.41
CA ALA A 115 -7.22 -6.87 9.52
C ALA A 115 -5.79 -7.38 9.28
N GLU A 116 -5.61 -8.64 8.86
CA GLU A 116 -4.29 -9.19 8.50
C GLU A 116 -3.59 -8.33 7.44
N LEU A 117 -4.33 -7.86 6.45
CA LEU A 117 -3.78 -7.03 5.36
C LEU A 117 -3.41 -5.62 5.82
N ALA A 118 -4.23 -5.00 6.65
CA ALA A 118 -3.99 -3.66 7.19
C ALA A 118 -2.71 -3.58 8.03
N HIS A 119 -2.36 -4.70 8.69
CA HIS A 119 -1.20 -4.77 9.60
C HIS A 119 0.02 -5.47 9.01
N LEU A 120 -0.08 -5.95 7.77
CA LEU A 120 1.02 -6.62 7.10
C LEU A 120 2.18 -5.65 6.86
N ASP A 121 3.32 -5.93 7.47
CA ASP A 121 4.53 -5.17 7.19
C ASP A 121 5.06 -5.50 5.79
N VAL A 122 5.14 -4.50 4.93
CA VAL A 122 5.64 -4.61 3.55
C VAL A 122 7.03 -5.25 3.49
N LYS A 123 7.86 -5.03 4.50
CA LYS A 123 9.21 -5.61 4.58
C LYS A 123 9.21 -7.13 4.71
N LEU A 124 8.12 -7.72 5.16
CA LEU A 124 7.96 -9.17 5.26
C LEU A 124 7.54 -9.80 3.94
N ILE A 125 7.05 -9.01 2.99
CA ILE A 125 6.59 -9.51 1.70
C ILE A 125 7.81 -9.87 0.83
N ASP A 126 7.82 -11.10 0.33
CA ASP A 126 8.83 -11.57 -0.63
C ASP A 126 8.37 -11.30 -2.06
N GLU A 127 7.21 -11.81 -2.42
CA GLU A 127 6.60 -11.61 -3.73
C GLU A 127 5.07 -11.58 -3.67
N ILE A 128 4.46 -10.95 -4.66
CA ILE A 128 3.01 -10.88 -4.84
C ILE A 128 2.69 -11.46 -6.22
N GLU A 129 1.78 -12.42 -6.28
CA GLU A 129 1.32 -13.05 -7.50
C GLU A 129 -0.10 -12.58 -7.83
N LEU A 130 -0.29 -11.94 -8.97
CA LEU A 130 -1.60 -11.60 -9.51
C LEU A 130 -2.02 -12.68 -10.51
N ILE A 131 -3.09 -13.38 -10.20
CA ILE A 131 -3.68 -14.46 -11.00
C ILE A 131 -5.01 -13.97 -11.57
N THR A 132 -5.08 -13.80 -12.88
CA THR A 132 -6.27 -13.29 -13.58
C THR A 132 -7.17 -14.41 -14.11
N THR A 133 -6.70 -15.64 -14.07
CA THR A 133 -7.45 -16.85 -14.43
C THR A 133 -7.34 -17.88 -13.30
N PRO A 134 -7.99 -17.62 -12.15
CA PRO A 134 -7.88 -18.53 -11.01
C PRO A 134 -8.44 -19.90 -11.32
N GLY A 135 -7.64 -20.94 -11.10
CA GLY A 135 -8.08 -22.34 -11.26
C GLY A 135 -8.97 -22.81 -10.10
N ALA A 136 -9.43 -24.05 -10.16
CA ALA A 136 -10.37 -24.67 -9.19
C ALA A 136 -9.87 -24.70 -7.72
N LYS A 137 -8.62 -24.34 -7.48
CA LYS A 137 -8.06 -24.20 -6.12
C LYS A 137 -8.65 -22.99 -5.37
N TYR A 138 -9.14 -22.00 -6.09
CA TYR A 138 -9.66 -20.75 -5.55
C TYR A 138 -11.18 -20.71 -5.63
N ASP A 139 -11.78 -19.75 -4.93
CA ASP A 139 -13.24 -19.57 -4.96
C ASP A 139 -13.73 -19.29 -6.39
N ALA A 140 -14.73 -20.07 -6.82
CA ALA A 140 -15.28 -20.02 -8.18
C ALA A 140 -15.96 -18.68 -8.55
N THR A 141 -16.25 -17.84 -7.56
CA THR A 141 -16.90 -16.53 -7.78
C THR A 141 -15.90 -15.40 -8.07
N THR A 142 -14.61 -15.71 -8.07
CA THR A 142 -13.53 -14.71 -8.10
C THR A 142 -13.03 -14.48 -9.52
N GLY A 143 -13.08 -13.23 -9.98
CA GLY A 143 -12.48 -12.83 -11.26
C GLY A 143 -10.95 -12.78 -11.22
N ALA A 144 -10.35 -12.47 -10.06
CA ALA A 144 -8.92 -12.43 -9.88
C ALA A 144 -8.50 -12.80 -8.45
N VAL A 145 -7.31 -13.35 -8.32
CA VAL A 145 -6.69 -13.68 -7.02
C VAL A 145 -5.36 -12.97 -6.90
N LEU A 146 -5.15 -12.38 -5.75
CA LEU A 146 -3.88 -11.80 -5.33
C LEU A 146 -3.27 -12.67 -4.24
N ARG A 147 -2.14 -13.29 -4.53
CA ARG A 147 -1.44 -14.15 -3.58
C ARG A 147 -0.20 -13.45 -3.06
N ILE A 148 -0.18 -13.10 -1.79
CA ILE A 148 0.93 -12.46 -1.11
C ILE A 148 1.74 -13.54 -0.42
N LEU A 149 3.01 -13.64 -0.79
CA LEU A 149 3.96 -14.55 -0.17
C LEU A 149 4.89 -13.76 0.73
N THR A 150 4.83 -14.06 2.01
CA THR A 150 5.76 -13.50 2.99
C THR A 150 6.88 -14.50 3.27
N ARG A 151 8.05 -13.97 3.55
CA ARG A 151 9.08 -14.81 4.17
C ARG A 151 8.61 -15.17 5.58
N ARG A 152 8.95 -16.35 6.03
CA ARG A 152 8.82 -16.66 7.44
C ARG A 152 9.64 -15.63 8.22
N THR A 153 8.99 -14.99 9.18
CA THR A 153 9.68 -14.12 10.13
C THR A 153 10.78 -14.93 10.82
N ASP A 154 11.95 -14.34 10.96
CA ASP A 154 13.01 -14.96 11.76
C ASP A 154 12.44 -15.28 13.14
N GLU A 155 12.89 -16.40 13.73
CA GLU A 155 12.43 -16.79 15.06
C GLU A 155 12.67 -15.66 16.05
N GLY A 156 11.70 -15.35 16.88
CA GLY A 156 11.83 -14.28 17.86
C GLY A 156 10.51 -13.65 18.24
N ILE A 157 10.65 -12.52 18.91
CA ILE A 157 9.53 -11.66 19.29
C ILE A 157 9.64 -10.38 18.46
N PHE A 158 8.53 -9.92 17.92
CA PHE A 158 8.42 -8.65 17.24
C PHE A 158 7.23 -7.85 17.76
N GLY A 159 7.30 -6.55 17.58
CA GLY A 159 6.21 -5.64 17.92
C GLY A 159 6.20 -4.44 16.99
N LYS A 160 5.01 -3.92 16.70
CA LYS A 160 4.78 -2.71 15.94
C LYS A 160 3.73 -1.89 16.67
N MET A 161 3.99 -0.61 16.86
CA MET A 161 3.02 0.36 17.39
C MET A 161 2.88 1.49 16.38
N GLN A 162 1.65 1.87 16.10
CA GLN A 162 1.34 3.02 15.25
C GLN A 162 0.33 3.90 15.97
N VAL A 163 0.56 5.18 15.94
CA VAL A 163 -0.36 6.19 16.45
C VAL A 163 -0.41 7.28 15.39
N TYR A 164 -1.59 7.61 14.94
CA TYR A 164 -1.78 8.80 14.14
C TYR A 164 -3.02 9.58 14.56
N ASP A 165 -2.90 10.87 14.47
CA ASP A 165 -3.97 11.81 14.75
C ASP A 165 -4.21 12.68 13.52
N LYS A 166 -5.43 12.65 13.01
CA LYS A 166 -5.86 13.49 11.90
C LYS A 166 -6.64 14.66 12.45
N LEU A 167 -6.01 15.83 12.49
CA LEU A 167 -6.63 17.09 12.85
C LEU A 167 -7.23 17.74 11.61
N SER A 168 -8.55 17.71 11.50
CA SER A 168 -9.31 18.39 10.47
C SER A 168 -10.67 18.80 11.06
N GLU A 169 -11.64 19.20 10.24
CA GLU A 169 -13.05 19.32 10.69
C GLU A 169 -13.58 18.01 11.29
N VAL A 170 -12.87 16.93 11.03
CA VAL A 170 -13.07 15.60 11.56
C VAL A 170 -11.80 15.18 12.30
N ASN A 171 -11.89 15.07 13.62
CA ASN A 171 -10.78 14.52 14.40
C ASN A 171 -10.87 13.00 14.40
N THR A 172 -9.82 12.36 13.93
CA THR A 172 -9.68 10.90 13.98
C THR A 172 -8.39 10.55 14.71
N ASN A 173 -8.52 9.91 15.85
CA ASN A 173 -7.40 9.32 16.57
C ASN A 173 -7.38 7.82 16.28
N HIS A 174 -6.21 7.30 15.94
CA HIS A 174 -6.03 5.90 15.65
C HIS A 174 -4.77 5.37 16.31
N GLU A 175 -4.91 4.29 17.06
CA GLU A 175 -3.84 3.65 17.79
C GLU A 175 -3.85 2.15 17.46
N GLU A 176 -2.68 1.60 17.14
CA GLU A 176 -2.51 0.19 16.80
C GLU A 176 -1.32 -0.40 17.54
N LEU A 177 -1.48 -1.61 18.01
CA LEU A 177 -0.42 -2.44 18.59
C LEU A 177 -0.49 -3.84 17.99
N THR A 178 0.62 -4.26 17.41
CA THR A 178 0.81 -5.65 16.96
C THR A 178 1.98 -6.26 17.75
N LEU A 179 1.78 -7.44 18.29
CA LEU A 179 2.81 -8.22 18.95
C LEU A 179 2.84 -9.62 18.34
N GLY A 180 4.01 -10.17 18.17
CA GLY A 180 4.16 -11.52 17.65
C GLY A 180 5.33 -12.26 18.25
N TRP A 181 5.15 -13.57 18.36
CA TRP A 181 6.17 -14.53 18.75
C TRP A 181 6.19 -15.68 17.74
N VAL A 182 7.33 -15.89 17.12
CA VAL A 182 7.50 -16.88 16.06
C VAL A 182 8.65 -17.80 16.40
N THR A 183 8.40 -19.10 16.24
CA THR A 183 9.38 -20.17 16.31
C THR A 183 9.38 -20.98 15.01
N LYS A 184 10.23 -22.00 14.90
CA LYS A 184 10.23 -22.91 13.73
C LYS A 184 8.88 -23.59 13.47
N LYS A 185 8.10 -23.79 14.53
CA LYS A 185 6.86 -24.58 14.46
C LYS A 185 5.61 -23.81 14.86
N ILE A 186 5.76 -22.75 15.65
CA ILE A 186 4.63 -22.02 16.22
C ILE A 186 4.76 -20.55 15.86
N SER A 187 3.65 -19.96 15.44
CA SER A 187 3.47 -18.51 15.30
C SER A 187 2.28 -18.09 16.16
N LEU A 188 2.47 -17.09 16.99
CA LEU A 188 1.43 -16.43 17.76
C LEU A 188 1.50 -14.93 17.45
N THR A 189 0.41 -14.39 16.98
CA THR A 189 0.32 -12.95 16.68
C THR A 189 -0.94 -12.36 17.30
N GLY A 190 -0.79 -11.24 17.96
CA GLY A 190 -1.90 -10.47 18.52
C GLY A 190 -1.90 -9.05 17.95
N PHE A 191 -3.09 -8.58 17.65
CA PHE A 191 -3.34 -7.23 17.19
C PHE A 191 -4.43 -6.58 18.05
N TYR A 192 -4.25 -5.29 18.35
CA TYR A 192 -5.26 -4.44 18.95
C TYR A 192 -5.23 -3.08 18.26
N GLY A 193 -6.39 -2.63 17.81
CA GLY A 193 -6.59 -1.31 17.22
C GLY A 193 -7.71 -0.56 17.92
N TYR A 194 -7.50 0.72 18.15
CA TYR A 194 -8.50 1.65 18.64
C TYR A 194 -8.62 2.83 17.70
N THR A 195 -9.84 3.20 17.35
CA THR A 195 -10.13 4.38 16.54
C THR A 195 -11.27 5.18 17.17
N ASP A 196 -11.05 6.47 17.42
CA ASP A 196 -12.09 7.43 17.76
C ASP A 196 -12.32 8.37 16.59
N ASN A 197 -13.49 8.26 15.99
CA ASN A 197 -13.91 9.04 14.82
C ASN A 197 -14.99 10.02 15.21
N ARG A 198 -14.76 11.32 14.97
CA ARG A 198 -15.74 12.37 15.23
C ARG A 198 -15.83 13.26 14.00
N TYR A 199 -17.00 13.35 13.40
CA TYR A 199 -17.20 14.20 12.24
C TYR A 199 -18.54 14.92 12.26
N ASN A 200 -18.54 16.11 11.70
CA ASN A 200 -19.75 16.88 11.47
C ASN A 200 -20.34 16.46 10.12
N VAL A 201 -21.66 16.40 10.08
CA VAL A 201 -22.42 16.17 8.86
C VAL A 201 -23.12 17.47 8.50
N HIS A 202 -22.88 17.94 7.29
CA HIS A 202 -23.68 18.99 6.68
C HIS A 202 -24.05 18.51 5.27
N GLN A 203 -25.31 18.23 5.06
CA GLN A 203 -25.83 17.70 3.81
C GLN A 203 -27.08 18.47 3.38
N PRO A 204 -26.91 19.57 2.67
CA PRO A 204 -28.03 20.20 1.98
C PRO A 204 -28.44 19.34 0.78
N GLN A 205 -29.75 19.13 0.63
CA GLN A 205 -30.34 18.46 -0.52
C GLN A 205 -31.52 19.26 -1.00
N GLU A 206 -31.62 19.48 -2.30
CA GLU A 206 -32.74 20.17 -2.93
C GLU A 206 -33.23 19.33 -4.10
N ALA A 207 -34.54 19.30 -4.26
CA ALA A 207 -35.22 18.65 -5.36
C ALA A 207 -36.32 19.53 -5.93
N LEU A 208 -36.30 19.78 -7.22
CA LEU A 208 -37.38 20.48 -7.93
C LEU A 208 -38.28 19.40 -8.59
N VAL A 209 -39.54 19.41 -8.18
CA VAL A 209 -40.55 18.48 -8.70
C VAL A 209 -41.50 19.27 -9.59
N ARG A 210 -41.60 18.89 -10.86
CA ARG A 210 -42.56 19.46 -11.81
C ARG A 210 -43.82 18.64 -11.85
N ALA A 211 -44.94 19.24 -11.48
CA ALA A 211 -46.28 18.65 -11.53
C ALA A 211 -47.15 19.43 -12.54
N LYS A 212 -48.33 18.92 -12.81
CA LYS A 212 -49.27 19.56 -13.77
C LYS A 212 -49.74 20.96 -13.34
N ASP A 213 -49.75 21.19 -12.04
CA ASP A 213 -50.23 22.39 -11.36
C ASP A 213 -49.12 23.36 -10.93
N GLY A 214 -47.85 23.03 -11.25
CA GLY A 214 -46.69 23.89 -10.97
C GLY A 214 -45.42 23.18 -10.56
N GLU A 215 -44.44 23.97 -10.17
CA GLU A 215 -43.14 23.47 -9.70
C GLU A 215 -43.05 23.57 -8.19
N TYR A 216 -42.63 22.47 -7.56
CA TYR A 216 -42.47 22.35 -6.10
C TYR A 216 -40.97 22.23 -5.80
N LEU A 217 -40.45 23.08 -4.95
CA LEU A 217 -39.11 22.96 -4.40
C LEU A 217 -39.19 22.28 -3.03
N PHE A 218 -38.50 21.15 -2.91
CA PHE A 218 -38.28 20.48 -1.64
C PHE A 218 -36.82 20.60 -1.27
N GLY A 219 -36.54 20.99 -0.04
CA GLY A 219 -35.18 21.04 0.45
C GLY A 219 -35.07 20.41 1.84
N THR A 220 -33.89 19.90 2.09
CA THR A 220 -33.51 19.39 3.40
C THR A 220 -32.12 19.91 3.71
N ASP A 221 -31.97 20.59 4.82
CA ASP A 221 -30.67 20.94 5.36
C ASP A 221 -30.42 20.12 6.63
N ARG A 222 -29.40 19.31 6.60
CA ARG A 222 -29.10 18.35 7.65
C ARG A 222 -27.76 18.68 8.27
N HIS A 223 -27.79 19.05 9.56
CA HIS A 223 -26.63 19.29 10.37
C HIS A 223 -26.54 18.25 11.48
N GLY A 224 -25.38 17.64 11.66
CA GLY A 224 -25.22 16.63 12.67
C GLY A 224 -23.80 16.44 13.16
N LYS A 225 -23.69 15.71 14.26
CA LYS A 225 -22.42 15.24 14.80
C LYS A 225 -22.47 13.74 14.92
N ASN A 226 -21.51 13.08 14.34
CA ASN A 226 -21.30 11.65 14.48
C ASN A 226 -20.09 11.41 15.36
N LYS A 227 -20.23 10.41 16.24
CA LYS A 227 -19.13 9.89 17.04
C LYS A 227 -19.16 8.37 16.93
N ALA A 228 -18.04 7.77 16.56
CA ALA A 228 -17.91 6.32 16.50
C ALA A 228 -16.54 5.90 17.03
N ASN A 229 -16.56 4.98 17.99
CA ASN A 229 -15.37 4.38 18.54
C ASN A 229 -15.32 2.92 18.11
N TYR A 230 -14.21 2.51 17.56
CA TYR A 230 -13.94 1.15 17.10
C TYR A 230 -12.84 0.55 17.96
N ASN A 231 -13.06 -0.65 18.46
CA ASN A 231 -12.01 -1.48 19.01
C ASN A 231 -11.97 -2.75 18.17
N ALA A 232 -10.82 -3.05 17.60
CA ALA A 232 -10.57 -4.27 16.84
C ALA A 232 -9.48 -5.07 17.54
N THR A 233 -9.68 -6.36 17.65
CA THR A 233 -8.69 -7.28 18.24
C THR A 233 -8.60 -8.51 17.35
N GLU A 234 -7.39 -8.97 17.11
CA GLU A 234 -7.14 -10.21 16.38
C GLU A 234 -6.10 -11.04 17.12
N LEU A 235 -6.34 -12.35 17.21
CA LEU A 235 -5.40 -13.31 17.74
C LEU A 235 -5.26 -14.46 16.74
N ASN A 236 -4.04 -14.71 16.31
CA ASN A 236 -3.71 -15.78 15.38
C ASN A 236 -2.73 -16.73 16.05
N PHE A 237 -3.03 -18.02 15.99
CA PHE A 237 -2.16 -19.10 16.42
C PHE A 237 -2.00 -20.08 15.26
N ASP A 238 -0.78 -20.30 14.79
CA ASP A 238 -0.47 -21.26 13.74
C ASP A 238 0.56 -22.27 14.27
N TRP A 239 0.30 -23.56 14.03
CA TRP A 239 1.18 -24.64 14.42
C TRP A 239 1.52 -25.54 13.24
N LEU A 240 2.79 -25.52 12.85
CA LEU A 240 3.36 -26.41 11.85
C LEU A 240 3.65 -27.77 12.48
N ILE A 241 2.70 -28.69 12.40
CA ILE A 241 2.83 -30.05 12.95
C ILE A 241 3.94 -30.79 12.18
N SER A 242 3.97 -30.68 10.86
CA SER A 242 4.98 -31.26 10.00
C SER A 242 5.23 -30.34 8.78
N LYS A 243 6.18 -30.70 7.91
CA LYS A 243 6.41 -29.96 6.64
C LYS A 243 5.17 -29.94 5.74
N GLN A 244 4.25 -30.87 5.92
CA GLN A 244 3.06 -31.07 5.09
C GLN A 244 1.76 -30.62 5.77
N HIS A 245 1.74 -30.47 7.10
CA HIS A 245 0.54 -30.22 7.88
C HIS A 245 0.72 -29.00 8.78
N GLU A 246 -0.17 -28.04 8.61
CA GLU A 246 -0.28 -26.84 9.44
C GLU A 246 -1.70 -26.70 9.92
N VAL A 247 -1.89 -26.42 11.19
CA VAL A 247 -3.20 -26.09 11.79
C VAL A 247 -3.11 -24.72 12.41
N GLY A 248 -4.22 -23.98 12.38
CA GLY A 248 -4.27 -22.67 12.99
C GLY A 248 -5.66 -22.31 13.48
N ILE A 249 -5.67 -21.40 14.43
CA ILE A 249 -6.86 -20.79 14.99
C ILE A 249 -6.70 -19.29 14.85
N GLN A 250 -7.74 -18.65 14.37
CA GLN A 250 -7.84 -17.21 14.23
C GLN A 250 -9.10 -16.74 14.94
N TRP A 251 -8.98 -15.71 15.74
CA TRP A 251 -10.09 -15.03 16.37
C TRP A 251 -10.01 -13.53 16.08
N GLU A 252 -11.12 -12.98 15.65
CA GLU A 252 -11.33 -11.56 15.42
C GLU A 252 -12.47 -11.05 16.30
N GLY A 253 -12.25 -9.94 16.96
CA GLY A 253 -13.26 -9.24 17.75
C GLY A 253 -13.38 -7.79 17.30
N LEU A 254 -14.60 -7.34 17.06
CA LEU A 254 -14.89 -5.95 16.73
C LEU A 254 -15.96 -5.41 17.68
N TRP A 255 -15.67 -4.30 18.32
CA TRP A 255 -16.60 -3.56 19.17
C TRP A 255 -16.75 -2.14 18.63
N LEU A 256 -17.93 -1.82 18.21
CA LEU A 256 -18.30 -0.51 17.71
C LEU A 256 -19.29 0.12 18.68
N ASN A 257 -18.97 1.30 19.16
CA ASN A 257 -19.88 2.14 19.93
C ASN A 257 -19.99 3.47 19.20
N GLY A 258 -21.19 3.85 18.84
CA GLY A 258 -21.36 5.10 18.09
C GLY A 258 -22.72 5.68 18.24
N GLY A 259 -22.80 6.96 17.93
CA GLY A 259 -24.05 7.69 17.90
C GLY A 259 -24.02 8.86 16.96
N ARG A 260 -25.20 9.22 16.56
CA ARG A 260 -25.48 10.32 15.65
C ARG A 260 -26.52 11.22 16.31
N SER A 261 -26.23 12.51 16.33
CA SER A 261 -27.19 13.56 16.71
C SER A 261 -27.34 14.47 15.52
N GLU A 262 -28.54 14.58 15.00
CA GLU A 262 -28.83 15.37 13.81
C GLU A 262 -29.99 16.30 14.06
N LYS A 263 -29.84 17.51 13.51
CA LYS A 263 -30.92 18.46 13.30
C LYS A 263 -31.16 18.56 11.81
N GLN A 264 -32.38 18.37 11.42
CA GLN A 264 -32.81 18.42 10.05
C GLN A 264 -33.84 19.49 9.89
N GLN A 265 -33.59 20.46 9.05
CA GLN A 265 -34.56 21.43 8.62
C GLN A 265 -35.06 21.02 7.24
N GLN A 266 -36.37 20.78 7.14
CA GLN A 266 -37.03 20.53 5.86
C GLN A 266 -37.78 21.79 5.49
N TYR A 267 -37.69 22.13 4.22
CA TYR A 267 -38.44 23.22 3.67
C TYR A 267 -39.08 22.84 2.34
N TYR A 268 -40.24 23.44 2.08
CA TYR A 268 -40.85 23.31 0.79
C TYR A 268 -41.49 24.62 0.37
N ARG A 269 -41.50 24.86 -0.93
CA ARG A 269 -42.18 26.01 -1.54
C ARG A 269 -43.31 25.49 -2.42
N TYR A 270 -44.46 26.11 -2.27
CA TYR A 270 -45.59 25.89 -3.18
C TYR A 270 -45.30 26.45 -4.56
N PRO A 271 -45.96 25.91 -5.61
CA PRO A 271 -45.82 26.46 -6.93
C PRO A 271 -46.29 27.90 -6.96
N ASN A 272 -45.55 28.71 -7.70
CA ASN A 272 -46.08 30.00 -8.11
C ASN A 272 -47.33 29.76 -8.99
N PRO A 273 -48.47 30.37 -8.73
CA PRO A 273 -49.63 30.18 -9.59
C PRO A 273 -49.28 30.53 -11.03
N ALA A 274 -49.58 29.61 -11.94
CA ALA A 274 -49.23 29.67 -13.35
C ALA A 274 -49.59 31.02 -13.96
N GLY A 275 -48.59 31.78 -14.42
CA GLY A 275 -48.84 33.02 -15.13
C GLY A 275 -47.67 33.88 -15.52
N GLU A 276 -46.46 33.59 -15.16
CA GLU A 276 -45.30 34.39 -15.58
C GLU A 276 -44.18 33.56 -16.22
N ASP A 277 -43.68 34.08 -17.36
CA ASP A 277 -42.72 33.48 -18.26
C ASP A 277 -41.51 32.86 -17.60
N THR A 278 -41.30 31.55 -17.86
CA THR A 278 -40.23 30.70 -17.29
C THR A 278 -38.94 30.74 -18.09
N ASN A 279 -38.54 31.87 -18.69
CA ASN A 279 -37.32 31.98 -19.50
C ASN A 279 -36.13 32.64 -18.79
N SER A 280 -36.18 32.88 -17.49
CA SER A 280 -35.05 33.40 -16.73
C SER A 280 -34.53 32.31 -15.79
N GLU A 281 -33.19 32.11 -15.79
CA GLU A 281 -32.49 31.30 -14.79
C GLU A 281 -33.00 31.68 -13.40
N MET A 282 -33.76 30.76 -12.79
CA MET A 282 -34.40 30.96 -11.49
C MET A 282 -33.31 31.04 -10.40
N LYS A 283 -32.97 32.27 -10.03
CA LYS A 283 -32.24 32.49 -8.77
C LYS A 283 -33.19 32.20 -7.62
N LEU A 284 -32.76 31.38 -6.68
CA LEU A 284 -33.49 30.97 -5.48
C LEU A 284 -34.08 32.14 -4.66
N SER A 285 -33.63 33.38 -4.90
CA SER A 285 -34.03 34.59 -4.18
C SER A 285 -35.31 35.27 -4.67
N ASP A 286 -35.82 34.94 -5.86
CA ASP A 286 -36.78 35.79 -6.55
C ASP A 286 -38.18 35.20 -6.73
N ALA A 287 -38.47 34.05 -6.11
CA ALA A 287 -39.78 33.43 -6.24
C ALA A 287 -40.67 33.76 -5.04
N ASP A 288 -41.74 34.51 -5.28
CA ASP A 288 -42.77 34.97 -4.30
C ASP A 288 -43.64 33.85 -3.67
N GLY A 289 -43.13 32.62 -3.57
CA GLY A 289 -43.86 31.53 -2.88
C GLY A 289 -43.52 31.47 -1.39
N GLU A 290 -44.56 31.31 -0.55
CA GLU A 290 -44.38 31.11 0.90
C GLU A 290 -43.58 29.84 1.17
N MET A 291 -42.39 29.98 1.79
CA MET A 291 -41.57 28.86 2.24
C MET A 291 -42.09 28.34 3.57
N LYS A 292 -42.34 27.03 3.65
CA LYS A 292 -42.69 26.38 4.92
C LYS A 292 -41.52 25.54 5.41
N TYR A 293 -41.22 25.67 6.70
CA TYR A 293 -40.12 25.01 7.36
C TYR A 293 -40.62 24.02 8.40
N PHE A 294 -39.96 22.87 8.49
CA PHE A 294 -40.18 21.87 9.51
C PHE A 294 -38.82 21.47 10.09
N ASP A 295 -38.70 21.58 11.39
CA ASP A 295 -37.50 21.16 12.11
C ASP A 295 -37.73 19.79 12.73
N ALA A 296 -36.78 18.92 12.57
CA ALA A 296 -36.72 17.62 13.20
C ALA A 296 -35.36 17.42 13.88
N GLU A 297 -35.38 16.86 15.06
CA GLU A 297 -34.18 16.45 15.77
C GLU A 297 -34.20 14.93 15.98
N SER A 298 -33.13 14.25 15.63
CA SER A 298 -32.99 12.83 15.85
C SER A 298 -31.68 12.52 16.57
N GLN A 299 -31.76 11.58 17.50
CA GLN A 299 -30.62 11.05 18.20
C GLN A 299 -30.67 9.53 18.10
N GLN A 300 -29.59 8.95 17.63
CA GLN A 300 -29.45 7.52 17.50
C GLN A 300 -28.14 7.08 18.14
N TRP A 301 -28.18 6.08 18.99
CA TRP A 301 -27.03 5.46 19.61
C TRP A 301 -27.09 3.95 19.39
N GLY A 302 -25.96 3.35 19.15
CA GLY A 302 -25.87 1.92 18.89
C GLY A 302 -24.56 1.32 19.37
N HIS A 303 -24.65 0.03 19.68
CA HIS A 303 -23.51 -0.80 20.00
C HIS A 303 -23.56 -2.01 19.09
N GLN A 304 -22.45 -2.32 18.47
CA GLN A 304 -22.28 -3.54 17.68
C GLN A 304 -21.09 -4.31 18.22
N ARG A 305 -21.26 -5.62 18.34
CA ARG A 305 -20.19 -6.55 18.69
C ARG A 305 -20.21 -7.71 17.73
N SER A 306 -19.06 -8.05 17.19
CA SER A 306 -18.91 -9.24 16.35
C SER A 306 -17.66 -10.00 16.76
N HIS A 307 -17.77 -11.33 16.69
CA HIS A 307 -16.67 -12.24 16.92
C HIS A 307 -16.66 -13.27 15.81
N HIS A 308 -15.50 -13.42 15.18
CA HIS A 308 -15.27 -14.42 14.16
C HIS A 308 -14.21 -15.39 14.63
N PHE A 309 -14.48 -16.67 14.48
CA PHE A 309 -13.55 -17.74 14.75
C PHE A 309 -13.32 -18.53 13.49
N ASN A 310 -12.08 -18.74 13.14
CA ASN A 310 -11.67 -19.54 12.02
C ASN A 310 -10.69 -20.61 12.49
N LEU A 311 -11.00 -21.87 12.21
CA LEU A 311 -10.13 -23.01 12.41
C LEU A 311 -9.77 -23.59 11.06
N PHE A 312 -8.49 -23.76 10.79
CA PHE A 312 -8.06 -24.28 9.50
C PHE A 312 -7.00 -25.38 9.66
N HIS A 313 -6.96 -26.25 8.66
CA HIS A 313 -5.90 -27.23 8.46
C HIS A 313 -5.43 -27.16 7.02
N LEU A 314 -4.16 -26.88 6.82
CA LEU A 314 -3.51 -26.88 5.51
C LEU A 314 -2.70 -28.17 5.36
N ALA A 315 -3.02 -28.94 4.32
CA ALA A 315 -2.27 -30.12 3.94
C ALA A 315 -1.61 -29.88 2.58
N LYS A 316 -0.28 -30.03 2.50
CA LYS A 316 0.50 -29.93 1.26
C LYS A 316 0.81 -31.34 0.79
N TRP A 317 0.17 -31.77 -0.28
CA TRP A 317 0.45 -33.06 -0.94
C TRP A 317 1.59 -32.86 -1.93
N SER A 318 2.64 -33.66 -1.81
CA SER A 318 3.79 -33.68 -2.71
C SER A 318 3.53 -34.57 -3.92
#